data_1dd0927ccbf7db5dde1dd16eb74fdc6e
#
_entry.id   1dd0927ccbf7db5dde1dd16eb74fdc6e
#
_cell.length_a   1.000
_cell.length_b   1.000
_cell.length_c   1.000
_cell.angle_alpha   90.00
_cell.angle_beta   90.00
_cell.angle_gamma   90.00
#
_symmetry.space_group_name_H-M   'P 1'
#
loop_
_entity.id
_entity.type
_entity.pdbx_description
1 polymer ?
#
loop_
_entity_poly.entity_id
_entity_poly.type
_entity_poly.pdbx_seq_one_letter_code
_entity_poly.pdbx_strand_id
1 'polypeptide(L)'
;RMTAQINGLNQAARNAADATSLSQTAEGALSEVTSNLQRIRELAVQSSNATNSQKDRTALQAEVTELMAEIDRVSNQTKFNGVNLLNGSFTGQNFQVGANASETVTIASIASSRTADLGTFNGFKVTNNSIGTASDSGVARSVALAGVTTQLGTIANDAKALASALNASGL
;
A
#
# COMPACT_ATOMS: atom_id res chain seq x y z
N ARG A 1 -12.63 -3.85 -47.75
CA ARG A 1 -13.24 -3.61 -46.44
C ARG A 1 -13.17 -4.84 -45.56
N MET A 2 -13.60 -6.01 -46.01
CA MET A 2 -13.62 -7.25 -45.21
C MET A 2 -12.21 -7.68 -44.76
N THR A 3 -11.21 -7.62 -45.64
CA THR A 3 -9.81 -7.94 -45.30
C THR A 3 -9.24 -7.01 -44.21
N ALA A 4 -9.56 -5.72 -44.25
CA ALA A 4 -9.14 -4.77 -43.22
C ALA A 4 -9.77 -5.07 -41.86
N GLN A 5 -11.04 -5.47 -41.83
CA GLN A 5 -11.71 -5.91 -40.60
C GLN A 5 -11.10 -7.19 -40.02
N ILE A 6 -10.79 -8.18 -40.89
CA ILE A 6 -10.14 -9.41 -40.44
C ILE A 6 -8.77 -9.11 -39.84
N ASN A 7 -7.97 -8.26 -40.48
CA ASN A 7 -6.67 -7.85 -39.96
C ASN A 7 -6.81 -7.09 -38.63
N GLY A 8 -7.82 -6.20 -38.52
CA GLY A 8 -8.13 -5.50 -37.29
C GLY A 8 -8.51 -6.44 -36.13
N LEU A 9 -9.38 -7.43 -36.38
CA LEU A 9 -9.77 -8.43 -35.41
C LEU A 9 -8.60 -9.33 -34.98
N ASN A 10 -7.74 -9.72 -35.91
CA ASN A 10 -6.53 -10.47 -35.58
C ASN A 10 -5.57 -9.69 -34.69
N GLN A 11 -5.44 -8.39 -34.92
CA GLN A 11 -4.64 -7.51 -34.02
C GLN A 11 -5.32 -7.35 -32.67
N ALA A 12 -6.63 -7.16 -32.65
CA ALA A 12 -7.41 -7.06 -31.43
C ALA A 12 -7.30 -8.31 -30.54
N ALA A 13 -7.32 -9.50 -31.15
CA ALA A 13 -7.10 -10.77 -30.45
C ALA A 13 -5.69 -10.83 -29.81
N ARG A 14 -4.66 -10.37 -30.49
CA ARG A 14 -3.30 -10.28 -29.90
C ARG A 14 -3.26 -9.29 -28.74
N ASN A 15 -3.82 -8.11 -28.92
CA ASN A 15 -3.88 -7.11 -27.85
C ASN A 15 -4.64 -7.61 -26.60
N ALA A 16 -5.72 -8.38 -26.81
CA ALA A 16 -6.46 -9.00 -25.71
C ALA A 16 -5.61 -10.07 -24.99
N ALA A 17 -4.84 -10.85 -25.73
CA ALA A 17 -3.91 -11.81 -25.13
C ALA A 17 -2.80 -11.11 -24.33
N ASP A 18 -2.28 -9.99 -24.82
CA ASP A 18 -1.29 -9.17 -24.11
C ASP A 18 -1.88 -8.60 -22.80
N ALA A 19 -3.11 -8.06 -22.83
CA ALA A 19 -3.80 -7.58 -21.64
C ALA A 19 -4.03 -8.70 -20.61
N THR A 20 -4.39 -9.89 -21.07
CA THR A 20 -4.55 -11.07 -20.20
C THR A 20 -3.21 -11.47 -19.58
N SER A 21 -2.14 -11.49 -20.36
CA SER A 21 -0.79 -11.84 -19.87
C SER A 21 -0.26 -10.83 -18.85
N LEU A 22 -0.53 -9.52 -19.05
CA LEU A 22 -0.23 -8.47 -18.09
C LEU A 22 -0.97 -8.71 -16.75
N SER A 23 -2.28 -8.98 -16.83
CA SER A 23 -3.11 -9.24 -15.65
C SER A 23 -2.62 -10.47 -14.88
N GLN A 24 -2.31 -11.57 -15.59
CA GLN A 24 -1.78 -12.78 -14.96
C GLN A 24 -0.42 -12.56 -14.31
N THR A 25 0.44 -11.73 -14.91
CA THR A 25 1.73 -11.37 -14.31
C THR A 25 1.53 -10.58 -13.02
N ALA A 26 0.61 -9.61 -13.03
CA ALA A 26 0.28 -8.83 -11.83
C ALA A 26 -0.36 -9.70 -10.74
N GLU A 27 -1.30 -10.58 -11.09
CA GLU A 27 -1.95 -11.52 -10.15
C GLU A 27 -0.96 -12.49 -9.52
N GLY A 28 -0.03 -13.04 -10.29
CA GLY A 28 1.03 -13.91 -9.78
C GLY A 28 1.89 -13.21 -8.72
N ALA A 29 2.33 -12.00 -9.02
CA ALA A 29 3.13 -11.20 -8.08
C ALA A 29 2.33 -10.77 -6.85
N LEU A 30 1.05 -10.41 -6.99
CA LEU A 30 0.17 -10.08 -5.86
C LEU A 30 -0.09 -11.29 -4.96
N SER A 31 -0.16 -12.49 -5.52
CA SER A 31 -0.27 -13.74 -4.74
C SER A 31 0.97 -13.94 -3.85
N GLU A 32 2.17 -13.67 -4.37
CA GLU A 32 3.41 -13.74 -3.59
C GLU A 32 3.44 -12.69 -2.48
N VAL A 33 3.08 -11.44 -2.77
CA VAL A 33 2.94 -10.37 -1.76
C VAL A 33 1.96 -10.79 -0.66
N THR A 34 0.81 -11.35 -1.03
CA THR A 34 -0.22 -11.82 -0.09
C THR A 34 0.33 -12.92 0.81
N SER A 35 1.08 -13.87 0.25
CA SER A 35 1.71 -14.96 1.00
C SER A 35 2.71 -14.43 2.04
N ASN A 36 3.54 -13.47 1.65
CA ASN A 36 4.50 -12.82 2.53
C ASN A 36 3.79 -12.03 3.66
N LEU A 37 2.71 -11.33 3.35
CA LEU A 37 1.91 -10.60 4.35
C LEU A 37 1.23 -11.56 5.35
N GLN A 38 0.74 -12.72 4.89
CA GLN A 38 0.19 -13.76 5.77
C GLN A 38 1.28 -14.28 6.71
N ARG A 39 2.48 -14.52 6.21
CA ARG A 39 3.61 -14.96 7.02
C ARG A 39 4.01 -13.90 8.06
N ILE A 40 4.07 -12.63 7.68
CA ILE A 40 4.32 -11.53 8.62
C ILE A 40 3.26 -11.51 9.73
N ARG A 41 1.99 -11.70 9.38
CA ARG A 41 0.90 -11.78 10.36
C ARG A 41 1.07 -12.95 11.33
N GLU A 42 1.46 -14.13 10.85
CA GLU A 42 1.74 -15.30 11.70
C GLU A 42 2.87 -14.99 12.69
N LEU A 43 3.98 -14.41 12.21
CA LEU A 43 5.11 -14.02 13.05
C LEU A 43 4.72 -12.96 14.08
N ALA A 44 3.87 -12.00 13.72
CA ALA A 44 3.36 -11.00 14.64
C ALA A 44 2.51 -11.63 15.76
N VAL A 45 1.62 -12.57 15.41
CA VAL A 45 0.82 -13.32 16.39
C VAL A 45 1.72 -14.16 17.29
N GLN A 46 2.71 -14.86 16.72
CA GLN A 46 3.68 -15.62 17.49
C GLN A 46 4.46 -14.72 18.45
N SER A 47 4.93 -13.56 17.98
CA SER A 47 5.70 -12.61 18.79
C SER A 47 4.89 -12.02 19.95
N SER A 48 3.56 -11.95 19.83
CA SER A 48 2.68 -11.42 20.89
C SER A 48 2.54 -12.35 22.09
N ASN A 49 2.98 -13.61 21.97
CA ASN A 49 2.94 -14.57 23.09
C ASN A 49 3.94 -14.16 24.18
N ALA A 50 3.46 -14.07 25.42
CA ALA A 50 4.26 -13.68 26.59
C ALA A 50 5.43 -14.63 26.90
N THR A 51 5.41 -15.88 26.39
CA THR A 51 6.47 -16.86 26.59
C THR A 51 7.72 -16.60 25.76
N ASN A 52 7.63 -15.74 24.74
CA ASN A 52 8.78 -15.36 23.91
C ASN A 52 9.73 -14.43 24.67
N SER A 53 11.00 -14.80 24.69
CA SER A 53 12.05 -13.93 25.21
C SER A 53 12.31 -12.75 24.26
N GLN A 54 13.04 -11.73 24.74
CA GLN A 54 13.47 -10.63 23.89
C GLN A 54 14.34 -11.11 22.71
N LYS A 55 15.15 -12.14 22.92
CA LYS A 55 15.98 -12.72 21.87
C LYS A 55 15.13 -13.38 20.77
N ASP A 56 14.10 -14.10 21.18
CA ASP A 56 13.18 -14.75 20.23
C ASP A 56 12.42 -13.70 19.40
N ARG A 57 11.93 -12.64 20.03
CA ARG A 57 11.28 -11.52 19.33
C ARG A 57 12.21 -10.81 18.37
N THR A 58 13.48 -10.67 18.70
CA THR A 58 14.47 -10.09 17.79
C THR A 58 14.69 -10.98 16.57
N ALA A 59 14.72 -12.31 16.76
CA ALA A 59 14.83 -13.25 15.64
C ALA A 59 13.59 -13.21 14.73
N LEU A 60 12.38 -13.18 15.32
CA LEU A 60 11.13 -13.03 14.56
C LEU A 60 11.09 -11.70 13.80
N GLN A 61 11.58 -10.61 14.41
CA GLN A 61 11.66 -9.30 13.75
C GLN A 61 12.64 -9.31 12.57
N ALA A 62 13.74 -10.05 12.65
CA ALA A 62 14.66 -10.21 11.53
C ALA A 62 13.95 -10.90 10.34
N GLU A 63 13.20 -11.98 10.58
CA GLU A 63 12.40 -12.65 9.55
C GLU A 63 11.36 -11.71 8.92
N VAL A 64 10.66 -10.92 9.73
CA VAL A 64 9.71 -9.89 9.22
C VAL A 64 10.42 -8.88 8.33
N THR A 65 11.62 -8.44 8.70
CA THR A 65 12.39 -7.47 7.91
C THR A 65 12.76 -8.04 6.53
N GLU A 66 13.17 -9.31 6.47
CA GLU A 66 13.46 -9.98 5.20
C GLU A 66 12.20 -10.15 4.33
N LEU A 67 11.07 -10.52 4.92
CA LEU A 67 9.80 -10.62 4.20
C LEU A 67 9.34 -9.26 3.65
N MET A 68 9.52 -8.19 4.40
CA MET A 68 9.25 -6.82 3.94
C MET A 68 10.16 -6.43 2.76
N ALA A 69 11.45 -6.75 2.85
CA ALA A 69 12.39 -6.51 1.75
C ALA A 69 12.01 -7.30 0.49
N GLU A 70 11.50 -8.52 0.67
CA GLU A 70 11.02 -9.35 -0.44
C GLU A 70 9.75 -8.76 -1.07
N ILE A 71 8.80 -8.26 -0.28
CA ILE A 71 7.62 -7.54 -0.81
C ILE A 71 8.06 -6.34 -1.64
N ASP A 72 8.98 -5.53 -1.14
CA ASP A 72 9.51 -4.38 -1.89
C ASP A 72 10.25 -4.82 -3.17
N ARG A 73 11.00 -5.92 -3.13
CA ARG A 73 11.66 -6.48 -4.30
C ARG A 73 10.63 -6.89 -5.36
N VAL A 74 9.63 -7.67 -4.99
CA VAL A 74 8.56 -8.11 -5.90
C VAL A 74 7.83 -6.90 -6.49
N SER A 75 7.47 -5.93 -5.66
CA SER A 75 6.76 -4.73 -6.09
C SER A 75 7.56 -3.88 -7.10
N ASN A 76 8.87 -3.76 -6.91
CA ASN A 76 9.72 -2.94 -7.78
C ASN A 76 10.20 -3.70 -9.04
N GLN A 77 10.29 -5.04 -8.98
CA GLN A 77 10.84 -5.83 -10.07
C GLN A 77 9.77 -6.42 -10.99
N THR A 78 8.51 -6.50 -10.56
CA THR A 78 7.42 -7.01 -11.41
C THR A 78 7.14 -6.04 -12.55
N LYS A 79 7.49 -6.48 -13.76
CA LYS A 79 7.36 -5.69 -14.98
C LYS A 79 6.68 -6.51 -16.08
N PHE A 80 5.92 -5.83 -16.89
CA PHE A 80 5.41 -6.35 -18.15
C PHE A 80 5.84 -5.44 -19.28
N ASN A 81 6.57 -5.97 -20.26
CA ASN A 81 7.12 -5.19 -21.39
C ASN A 81 7.86 -3.90 -20.96
N GLY A 82 8.65 -3.98 -19.87
CA GLY A 82 9.41 -2.85 -19.33
C GLY A 82 8.62 -1.89 -18.43
N VAL A 83 7.30 -2.06 -18.33
CA VAL A 83 6.44 -1.24 -17.46
C VAL A 83 6.30 -1.91 -16.09
N ASN A 84 6.60 -1.17 -15.02
CA ASN A 84 6.37 -1.66 -13.65
C ASN A 84 4.87 -1.73 -13.37
N LEU A 85 4.43 -2.81 -12.72
CA LEU A 85 3.01 -3.04 -12.45
C LEU A 85 2.60 -2.68 -11.03
N LEU A 86 3.47 -2.94 -10.02
CA LEU A 86 3.10 -2.93 -8.61
C LEU A 86 3.78 -1.84 -7.76
N ASN A 87 4.56 -0.97 -8.37
CA ASN A 87 5.30 0.07 -7.64
C ASN A 87 4.56 1.42 -7.55
N GLY A 88 3.29 1.47 -7.98
CA GLY A 88 2.47 2.68 -7.99
C GLY A 88 2.65 3.57 -9.21
N SER A 89 3.56 3.23 -10.13
CA SER A 89 3.76 4.01 -11.37
C SER A 89 2.85 3.56 -12.52
N PHE A 90 2.15 2.42 -12.36
CA PHE A 90 1.25 1.91 -13.38
C PHE A 90 0.01 2.80 -13.48
N THR A 91 -0.11 3.50 -14.60
CA THR A 91 -1.31 4.25 -14.96
C THR A 91 -2.19 3.41 -15.88
N GLY A 92 -3.51 3.66 -15.86
CA GLY A 92 -4.46 2.90 -16.67
C GLY A 92 -4.05 2.78 -18.13
N GLN A 93 -4.09 1.57 -18.66
CA GLN A 93 -3.76 1.25 -20.05
C GLN A 93 -4.99 0.80 -20.80
N ASN A 94 -5.17 1.34 -22.01
CA ASN A 94 -6.26 0.96 -22.89
C ASN A 94 -5.76 -0.03 -23.93
N PHE A 95 -6.42 -1.17 -24.03
CA PHE A 95 -6.14 -2.21 -25.02
C PHE A 95 -7.25 -2.20 -26.05
N GLN A 96 -6.91 -1.96 -27.31
CA GLN A 96 -7.85 -2.04 -28.44
C GLN A 96 -8.18 -3.51 -28.71
N VAL A 97 -9.41 -3.93 -28.42
CA VAL A 97 -9.87 -5.32 -28.54
C VAL A 97 -10.90 -5.52 -29.64
N GLY A 98 -11.12 -4.53 -30.46
CA GLY A 98 -12.03 -4.59 -31.60
C GLY A 98 -11.46 -3.94 -32.85
N ALA A 99 -12.15 -4.14 -33.99
CA ALA A 99 -11.73 -3.60 -35.28
C ALA A 99 -12.11 -2.13 -35.49
N ASN A 100 -13.04 -1.60 -34.66
CA ASN A 100 -13.53 -0.23 -34.76
C ASN A 100 -12.91 0.66 -33.66
N ALA A 101 -12.85 1.95 -33.91
CA ALA A 101 -12.36 2.93 -32.93
C ALA A 101 -13.20 2.85 -31.64
N SER A 102 -12.55 2.99 -30.48
CA SER A 102 -13.14 2.95 -29.14
C SER A 102 -13.62 1.59 -28.63
N GLU A 103 -13.35 0.52 -29.34
CA GLU A 103 -13.57 -0.85 -28.83
C GLU A 103 -12.38 -1.26 -27.94
N THR A 104 -12.27 -0.66 -26.76
CA THR A 104 -11.14 -0.82 -25.84
C THR A 104 -11.55 -1.44 -24.51
N VAL A 105 -10.65 -2.28 -23.96
CA VAL A 105 -10.68 -2.70 -22.56
C VAL A 105 -9.62 -1.89 -21.81
N THR A 106 -10.02 -1.26 -20.72
CA THR A 106 -9.11 -0.48 -19.88
C THR A 106 -8.73 -1.30 -18.66
N ILE A 107 -7.44 -1.56 -18.48
CA ILE A 107 -6.90 -2.01 -17.20
C ILE A 107 -6.62 -0.73 -16.41
N ALA A 108 -7.37 -0.55 -15.31
CA ALA A 108 -7.22 0.61 -14.44
C ALA A 108 -5.84 0.63 -13.77
N SER A 109 -5.53 1.70 -13.04
CA SER A 109 -4.30 1.75 -12.24
C SER A 109 -4.27 0.61 -11.22
N ILE A 110 -3.12 -0.05 -11.11
CA ILE A 110 -2.86 -1.06 -10.09
C ILE A 110 -2.27 -0.33 -8.88
N ALA A 111 -2.83 -0.60 -7.69
CA ALA A 111 -2.34 0.01 -6.45
C ALA A 111 -0.90 -0.43 -6.16
N SER A 112 -0.11 0.45 -5.55
CA SER A 112 1.24 0.12 -5.11
C SER A 112 1.20 -0.97 -4.04
N SER A 113 2.05 -1.97 -4.19
CA SER A 113 2.26 -3.04 -3.21
C SER A 113 3.56 -2.88 -2.42
N ARG A 114 4.20 -1.71 -2.47
CA ARG A 114 5.41 -1.41 -1.70
C ARG A 114 5.07 -1.33 -0.21
N THR A 115 5.98 -1.76 0.63
CA THR A 115 5.80 -1.73 2.09
C THR A 115 5.51 -0.33 2.62
N ALA A 116 6.10 0.71 2.02
CA ALA A 116 5.84 2.10 2.36
C ALA A 116 4.39 2.54 2.08
N ASP A 117 3.72 1.90 1.11
CA ASP A 117 2.37 2.26 0.68
C ASP A 117 1.31 1.34 1.32
N LEU A 118 1.67 0.09 1.63
CA LEU A 118 0.77 -0.90 2.26
C LEU A 118 0.41 -0.57 3.71
N GLY A 119 1.25 0.17 4.42
CA GLY A 119 1.02 0.57 5.83
C GLY A 119 0.25 1.89 5.98
N THR A 120 -0.04 2.60 4.91
CA THR A 120 -0.76 3.87 4.97
C THR A 120 -2.27 3.63 4.92
N PHE A 121 -2.91 3.67 6.08
CA PHE A 121 -4.36 3.75 6.15
C PHE A 121 -4.80 5.14 5.65
N ASN A 122 -5.12 5.24 4.37
CA ASN A 122 -5.61 6.49 3.75
C ASN A 122 -7.02 6.91 4.22
N GLY A 123 -7.58 6.23 5.22
CA GLY A 123 -8.92 6.50 5.74
C GLY A 123 -8.99 7.64 6.76
N PHE A 124 -7.88 8.03 7.35
CA PHE A 124 -7.84 9.13 8.32
C PHE A 124 -6.56 9.93 8.19
N LYS A 125 -6.50 10.74 7.15
CA LYS A 125 -5.45 11.72 7.01
C LYS A 125 -5.76 12.88 7.96
N VAL A 126 -5.26 12.85 9.18
CA VAL A 126 -5.23 14.02 10.05
C VAL A 126 -4.15 14.96 9.53
N THR A 127 -4.45 15.65 8.43
CA THR A 127 -3.65 16.79 8.00
C THR A 127 -4.04 17.98 8.89
N ASN A 128 -3.17 18.35 9.79
CA ASN A 128 -3.32 19.55 10.65
C ASN A 128 -4.67 19.66 11.40
N ASN A 129 -5.21 18.54 11.85
CA ASN A 129 -6.38 18.64 12.70
C ASN A 129 -5.94 18.90 14.13
N SER A 130 -6.11 20.14 14.55
CA SER A 130 -6.07 20.50 15.95
C SER A 130 -7.19 19.76 16.67
N ILE A 131 -6.88 18.80 17.51
CA ILE A 131 -7.85 18.25 18.44
C ILE A 131 -8.04 19.32 19.53
N GLY A 132 -9.14 20.04 19.40
CA GLY A 132 -9.54 21.08 20.34
C GLY A 132 -8.86 22.42 20.08
N THR A 133 -9.50 23.28 19.30
CA THR A 133 -9.36 24.72 19.48
C THR A 133 -10.17 25.11 20.71
N ALA A 134 -9.61 24.96 21.89
CA ALA A 134 -10.06 25.77 23.01
C ALA A 134 -9.47 27.15 22.77
N SER A 135 -10.23 28.03 22.13
CA SER A 135 -9.96 29.46 22.14
C SER A 135 -10.26 29.97 23.53
N ASP A 136 -9.29 29.80 24.40
CA ASP A 136 -9.24 30.61 25.64
C ASP A 136 -8.02 31.49 25.52
N SER A 137 -8.24 32.78 25.56
CA SER A 137 -7.22 33.83 25.58
C SER A 137 -6.31 33.95 24.37
N GLY A 138 -6.79 33.67 23.16
CA GLY A 138 -6.05 33.98 21.90
C GLY A 138 -4.80 33.16 21.62
N VAL A 139 -4.58 32.08 22.37
CA VAL A 139 -3.48 31.15 22.07
C VAL A 139 -4.05 29.85 21.47
N ALA A 140 -3.88 29.70 20.17
CA ALA A 140 -4.19 28.46 19.48
C ALA A 140 -3.26 27.36 20.01
N ARG A 141 -3.79 26.43 20.80
CA ARG A 141 -3.08 25.20 21.19
C ARG A 141 -3.32 24.17 20.12
N SER A 142 -2.43 24.10 19.15
CA SER A 142 -2.40 23.01 18.16
C SER A 142 -1.61 21.85 18.72
N VAL A 143 -2.26 20.74 19.01
CA VAL A 143 -1.57 19.46 19.16
C VAL A 143 -1.35 18.93 17.76
N ALA A 144 -0.19 19.18 17.18
CA ALA A 144 0.20 18.60 15.93
C ALA A 144 0.53 17.12 16.19
N LEU A 145 -0.39 16.22 15.83
CA LEU A 145 -0.08 14.81 15.67
C LEU A 145 0.73 14.66 14.37
N ALA A 146 2.01 14.97 14.43
CA ALA A 146 2.92 14.76 13.33
C ALA A 146 3.07 13.25 13.13
N GLY A 147 2.45 12.76 12.04
CA GLY A 147 2.65 11.42 11.50
C GLY A 147 2.40 10.31 12.52
N VAL A 148 1.24 9.69 12.47
CA VAL A 148 1.03 8.39 13.11
C VAL A 148 1.81 7.34 12.32
N THR A 149 3.13 7.47 12.31
CA THR A 149 4.01 6.35 12.10
C THR A 149 4.04 5.63 13.43
N THR A 150 3.26 4.59 13.51
CA THR A 150 3.03 3.73 14.65
C THR A 150 4.34 3.11 15.16
N GLN A 151 5.00 3.80 16.05
CA GLN A 151 5.79 3.13 17.07
C GLN A 151 5.01 3.23 18.38
N LEU A 152 4.67 2.09 18.96
CA LEU A 152 3.96 2.02 20.26
C LEU A 152 4.62 2.88 21.35
N GLY A 153 5.92 3.18 21.23
CA GLY A 153 6.64 4.08 22.10
C GLY A 153 6.25 5.57 21.97
N THR A 154 5.84 5.97 20.77
CA THR A 154 5.43 7.36 20.51
C THR A 154 4.03 7.63 21.06
N ILE A 155 3.11 6.66 20.97
CA ILE A 155 1.74 6.76 21.50
C ILE A 155 1.76 6.96 23.03
N ALA A 156 2.67 6.30 23.77
CA ALA A 156 2.77 6.46 25.21
C ALA A 156 3.31 7.85 25.58
N ASN A 157 4.21 8.43 24.80
CA ASN A 157 4.73 9.78 25.00
C ASN A 157 3.70 10.85 24.61
N ASP A 158 2.94 10.62 23.55
CA ASP A 158 1.88 11.51 23.07
C ASP A 158 0.68 11.51 24.05
N ALA A 159 0.32 10.36 24.61
CA ALA A 159 -0.69 10.26 25.65
C ALA A 159 -0.26 10.99 26.93
N LYS A 160 1.02 10.93 27.29
CA LYS A 160 1.58 11.64 28.44
C LYS A 160 1.65 13.16 28.21
N ALA A 161 2.00 13.59 26.99
CA ALA A 161 1.98 14.98 26.58
C ALA A 161 0.55 15.55 26.54
N LEU A 162 -0.42 14.77 26.05
CA LEU A 162 -1.83 15.12 26.03
C LEU A 162 -2.39 15.23 27.47
N ALA A 163 -2.08 14.27 28.34
CA ALA A 163 -2.47 14.32 29.76
C ALA A 163 -1.85 15.55 30.49
N SER A 164 -0.60 15.87 30.17
CA SER A 164 0.07 17.06 30.70
C SER A 164 -0.59 18.37 30.22
N ALA A 165 -0.96 18.41 28.93
CA ALA A 165 -1.63 19.55 28.31
C ALA A 165 -3.06 19.76 28.90
N LEU A 166 -3.80 18.66 29.09
CA LEU A 166 -5.12 18.68 29.73
C LEU A 166 -5.04 19.16 31.18
N ASN A 167 -4.07 18.68 31.97
CA ASN A 167 -3.87 19.06 33.34
C ASN A 167 -3.42 20.53 33.47
N ALA A 168 -2.66 21.05 32.50
CA ALA A 168 -2.26 22.47 32.45
C ALA A 168 -3.40 23.40 32.01
N SER A 169 -4.45 22.87 31.36
CA SER A 169 -5.62 23.63 30.90
C SER A 169 -6.70 23.78 31.97
N GLY A 170 -6.55 23.14 33.14
CA GLY A 170 -7.46 23.27 34.27
C GLY A 170 -8.84 22.62 34.04
N LEU A 171 -8.93 21.59 33.17
CA LEU A 171 -10.10 20.73 32.97
C LEU A 171 -9.95 19.46 33.80
#